data_ec73243340a2a5c7480fa609288bb28f
#
_entry.id   ec73243340a2a5c7480fa609288bb28f
#
_cell.length_a   1.000
_cell.length_b   1.000
_cell.length_c   1.000
_cell.angle_alpha   90.00
_cell.angle_beta   90.00
_cell.angle_gamma   90.00
#
_symmetry.space_group_name_H-M   'P 1'
#
loop_
_entity.id
_entity.type
_entity.pdbx_description
1 polymer ?
#
loop_
_entity_poly.entity_id
_entity_poly.type
_entity_poly.pdbx_seq_one_letter_code
_entity_poly.pdbx_strand_id
1 'polypeptide(L)'
;TMAKSREKMLARMKKIDPPEDNLKATFYFPYENTGSANALRVEKLSVGYNRPLLAPVTFSMTMGEKLLFTGFNGVGKSTLIKSILKKIPALGGTATFSPSARINYFDQDLEWDDPTLTPLQTIQNMFPTMQPRTIRTKLARAGINAANTMKEMNLLSGGEQTKVKLAILELTPCNFLIMDEPTNHLDDETKEGLKKALQDFPGNLILVSHEQ
;
A
#
# COMPACT_ATOMS: atom_id res chain seq x y z
N THR A 1 -3.64 44.09 -38.97
CA THR A 1 -2.94 42.89 -39.47
C THR A 1 -1.88 42.32 -38.49
N MET A 2 -1.26 43.13 -37.66
CA MET A 2 -0.32 42.64 -36.61
C MET A 2 -0.97 41.88 -35.44
N ALA A 3 -2.21 42.23 -35.07
CA ALA A 3 -2.93 41.54 -33.99
C ALA A 3 -3.22 40.05 -34.33
N LYS A 4 -3.71 39.77 -35.52
CA LYS A 4 -3.98 38.40 -36.01
C LYS A 4 -2.72 37.51 -36.13
N SER A 5 -1.56 38.09 -36.33
CA SER A 5 -0.27 37.37 -36.38
C SER A 5 0.18 36.96 -34.97
N ARG A 6 -0.05 37.82 -33.97
CA ARG A 6 0.27 37.52 -32.55
C ARG A 6 -0.67 36.47 -31.96
N GLU A 7 -1.97 36.50 -32.30
CA GLU A 7 -2.93 35.46 -31.92
C GLU A 7 -2.54 34.07 -32.47
N LYS A 8 -2.14 34.01 -33.77
CA LYS A 8 -1.66 32.77 -34.39
C LYS A 8 -0.34 32.26 -33.76
N MET A 9 0.51 33.15 -33.27
CA MET A 9 1.74 32.81 -32.60
C MET A 9 1.49 32.28 -31.18
N LEU A 10 0.55 32.88 -30.44
CA LEU A 10 0.09 32.40 -29.11
C LEU A 10 -0.61 31.04 -29.22
N ALA A 11 -1.40 30.78 -30.25
CA ALA A 11 -2.06 29.49 -30.50
C ALA A 11 -1.05 28.35 -30.86
N ARG A 12 0.15 28.70 -31.33
CA ARG A 12 1.24 27.75 -31.63
C ARG A 12 2.22 27.53 -30.46
N MET A 13 2.16 28.36 -29.44
CA MET A 13 2.93 28.09 -28.22
C MET A 13 2.30 26.90 -27.52
N LYS A 14 3.00 25.74 -27.51
CA LYS A 14 2.67 24.66 -26.62
C LYS A 14 2.62 25.27 -25.20
N LYS A 15 1.44 25.21 -24.59
CA LYS A 15 1.34 25.45 -23.15
C LYS A 15 2.37 24.52 -22.51
N ILE A 16 3.42 25.09 -21.96
CA ILE A 16 4.30 24.36 -21.04
C ILE A 16 3.43 24.24 -19.78
N ASP A 17 2.92 23.05 -19.54
CA ASP A 17 2.28 22.77 -18.27
C ASP A 17 3.32 23.12 -17.18
N PRO A 18 2.91 23.83 -16.12
CA PRO A 18 3.83 24.08 -15.01
C PRO A 18 4.42 22.73 -14.60
N PRO A 19 5.72 22.67 -14.22
CA PRO A 19 6.31 21.43 -13.77
C PRO A 19 5.35 20.85 -12.71
N GLU A 20 4.93 19.61 -12.92
CA GLU A 20 4.19 18.88 -11.89
C GLU A 20 5.01 19.08 -10.61
N ASP A 21 4.38 19.68 -9.59
CA ASP A 21 4.97 19.71 -8.26
C ASP A 21 5.24 18.24 -7.90
N ASN A 22 6.46 17.78 -8.12
CA ASN A 22 6.93 16.48 -7.66
C ASN A 22 6.96 16.56 -6.13
N LEU A 23 5.79 16.42 -5.53
CA LEU A 23 5.64 16.27 -4.10
C LEU A 23 6.35 14.98 -3.73
N LYS A 24 7.51 15.08 -3.07
CA LYS A 24 8.22 13.92 -2.53
C LYS A 24 7.26 13.15 -1.65
N ALA A 25 6.92 11.93 -2.08
CA ALA A 25 6.06 11.08 -1.30
C ALA A 25 6.76 10.69 0.01
N THR A 26 6.10 10.93 1.12
CA THR A 26 6.57 10.55 2.45
C THR A 26 5.49 9.77 3.16
N PHE A 27 5.86 8.65 3.79
CA PHE A 27 4.94 7.77 4.49
C PHE A 27 5.33 7.66 5.96
N TYR A 28 4.32 7.45 6.80
CA TYR A 28 4.48 7.18 8.22
C TYR A 28 3.36 6.26 8.68
N PHE A 29 3.70 5.03 9.02
CA PHE A 29 2.73 4.06 9.54
C PHE A 29 2.66 4.17 11.06
N PRO A 30 1.53 4.61 11.63
CA PRO A 30 1.39 4.81 13.06
C PRO A 30 1.46 3.46 13.79
N TYR A 31 2.31 3.39 14.82
CA TYR A 31 2.52 2.20 15.61
C TYR A 31 1.67 2.20 16.88
N GLU A 32 1.02 1.08 17.15
CA GLU A 32 0.29 0.83 18.40
C GLU A 32 1.01 -0.24 19.22
N ASN A 33 1.59 0.14 20.36
CA ASN A 33 2.24 -0.82 21.25
C ASN A 33 1.20 -1.58 22.08
N THR A 34 1.15 -2.89 21.94
CA THR A 34 0.21 -3.77 22.64
C THR A 34 0.87 -4.74 23.63
N GLY A 35 2.18 -4.63 23.82
CA GLY A 35 2.92 -5.31 24.88
C GLY A 35 3.09 -6.84 24.74
N SER A 36 2.81 -7.44 23.60
CA SER A 36 2.96 -8.89 23.38
C SER A 36 4.39 -9.24 22.93
N ALA A 37 5.01 -10.27 23.53
CA ALA A 37 6.32 -10.74 23.11
C ALA A 37 6.29 -11.55 21.80
N ASN A 38 5.25 -12.37 21.60
CA ASN A 38 5.07 -13.17 20.40
C ASN A 38 4.08 -12.46 19.46
N ALA A 39 4.40 -12.39 18.16
CA ALA A 39 3.58 -11.71 17.17
C ALA A 39 2.84 -12.68 16.25
N LEU A 40 3.53 -13.70 15.72
CA LEU A 40 2.99 -14.67 14.78
C LEU A 40 3.67 -16.02 14.96
N ARG A 41 2.89 -17.10 14.89
CA ARG A 41 3.38 -18.47 14.82
C ARG A 41 2.76 -19.19 13.63
N VAL A 42 3.58 -19.76 12.77
CA VAL A 42 3.20 -20.54 11.59
C VAL A 42 3.79 -21.93 11.72
N GLU A 43 2.96 -22.98 11.67
CA GLU A 43 3.36 -24.36 11.87
C GLU A 43 2.87 -25.23 10.70
N LYS A 44 3.84 -25.76 9.95
CA LYS A 44 3.63 -26.69 8.82
C LYS A 44 2.52 -26.20 7.86
N LEU A 45 2.43 -24.89 7.64
CA LEU A 45 1.39 -24.27 6.83
C LEU A 45 1.59 -24.69 5.37
N SER A 46 0.64 -25.43 4.84
CA SER A 46 0.56 -25.83 3.45
C SER A 46 -0.45 -24.96 2.73
N VAL A 47 0.00 -24.28 1.67
CA VAL A 47 -0.81 -23.30 0.95
C VAL A 47 -0.99 -23.67 -0.51
N GLY A 48 -2.14 -23.35 -1.04
CA GLY A 48 -2.52 -23.66 -2.42
C GLY A 48 -4.02 -23.71 -2.59
N TYR A 49 -4.46 -24.10 -3.77
CA TYR A 49 -5.90 -24.25 -4.07
C TYR A 49 -6.29 -25.73 -4.07
N ASN A 50 -5.97 -26.45 -5.16
CA ASN A 50 -6.24 -27.90 -5.29
C ASN A 50 -5.01 -28.77 -4.97
N ARG A 51 -3.84 -28.13 -4.92
CA ARG A 51 -2.56 -28.79 -4.61
C ARG A 51 -1.63 -27.78 -3.93
N PRO A 52 -0.67 -28.23 -3.12
CA PRO A 52 0.32 -27.37 -2.52
C PRO A 52 1.13 -26.61 -3.60
N LEU A 53 1.32 -25.30 -3.40
CA LEU A 53 2.17 -24.44 -4.23
C LEU A 53 3.60 -24.39 -3.69
N LEU A 54 3.75 -24.56 -2.38
CA LEU A 54 5.03 -24.51 -1.65
C LEU A 54 5.14 -25.74 -0.74
N ALA A 55 6.37 -26.10 -0.38
CA ALA A 55 6.60 -26.98 0.77
C ALA A 55 5.98 -26.36 2.04
N PRO A 56 5.51 -27.17 2.99
CA PRO A 56 4.96 -26.67 4.24
C PRO A 56 5.92 -25.75 4.97
N VAL A 57 5.44 -24.56 5.34
CA VAL A 57 6.26 -23.50 5.94
C VAL A 57 6.09 -23.48 7.45
N THR A 58 7.20 -23.36 8.18
CA THR A 58 7.19 -23.21 9.64
C THR A 58 8.13 -22.10 10.04
N PHE A 59 7.61 -21.09 10.75
CA PHE A 59 8.38 -20.01 11.34
C PHE A 59 7.59 -19.32 12.45
N SER A 60 8.27 -18.53 13.26
CA SER A 60 7.64 -17.65 14.25
C SER A 60 8.26 -16.26 14.17
N MET A 61 7.50 -15.25 14.55
CA MET A 61 7.96 -13.88 14.69
C MET A 61 7.72 -13.38 16.10
N THR A 62 8.75 -12.82 16.72
CA THR A 62 8.66 -12.04 17.94
C THR A 62 8.38 -10.58 17.63
N MET A 63 8.04 -9.77 18.63
CA MET A 63 7.70 -8.36 18.42
C MET A 63 8.87 -7.58 17.82
N GLY A 64 8.57 -6.76 16.82
CA GLY A 64 9.53 -5.91 16.12
C GLY A 64 10.33 -6.59 15.01
N GLU A 65 10.17 -7.90 14.81
CA GLU A 65 10.86 -8.60 13.71
C GLU A 65 10.29 -8.24 12.35
N LYS A 66 11.19 -8.19 11.36
CA LYS A 66 10.85 -7.91 9.96
C LYS A 66 11.26 -9.11 9.11
N LEU A 67 10.32 -9.59 8.30
CA LEU A 67 10.49 -10.74 7.44
C LEU A 67 10.26 -10.35 5.98
N LEU A 68 11.20 -10.72 5.11
CA LEU A 68 11.12 -10.49 3.69
C LEU A 68 10.94 -11.84 2.96
N PHE A 69 9.85 -11.97 2.22
CA PHE A 69 9.65 -13.07 1.29
C PHE A 69 10.04 -12.64 -0.12
N THR A 70 11.07 -13.30 -0.65
CA THR A 70 11.53 -13.08 -2.03
C THR A 70 11.34 -14.34 -2.88
N GLY A 71 11.29 -14.19 -4.18
CA GLY A 71 11.18 -15.31 -5.12
C GLY A 71 10.44 -14.94 -6.39
N PHE A 72 10.44 -15.85 -7.35
CA PHE A 72 9.78 -15.63 -8.64
C PHE A 72 8.27 -15.41 -8.51
N ASN A 73 7.71 -14.70 -9.50
CA ASN A 73 6.26 -14.52 -9.58
C ASN A 73 5.55 -15.88 -9.76
N GLY A 74 4.37 -16.00 -9.14
CA GLY A 74 3.57 -17.23 -9.23
C GLY A 74 4.01 -18.39 -8.32
N VAL A 75 5.07 -18.22 -7.52
CA VAL A 75 5.55 -19.28 -6.61
C VAL A 75 4.65 -19.47 -5.39
N GLY A 76 3.65 -18.60 -5.18
CA GLY A 76 2.69 -18.71 -4.07
C GLY A 76 2.92 -17.77 -2.89
N LYS A 77 3.73 -16.70 -3.05
CA LYS A 77 3.99 -15.72 -1.99
C LYS A 77 2.71 -15.04 -1.49
N SER A 78 1.92 -14.47 -2.40
CA SER A 78 0.63 -13.84 -2.08
C SER A 78 -0.37 -14.85 -1.51
N THR A 79 -0.38 -16.09 -2.02
CA THR A 79 -1.20 -17.17 -1.47
C THR A 79 -0.81 -17.50 -0.03
N LEU A 80 0.49 -17.51 0.28
CA LEU A 80 1.00 -17.70 1.64
C LEU A 80 0.49 -16.60 2.58
N ILE A 81 0.61 -15.34 2.17
CA ILE A 81 0.12 -14.20 2.96
C ILE A 81 -1.40 -14.29 3.16
N LYS A 82 -2.15 -14.52 2.08
CA LYS A 82 -3.62 -14.64 2.15
C LYS A 82 -4.06 -15.82 3.05
N SER A 83 -3.30 -16.92 3.09
CA SER A 83 -3.56 -18.05 4.02
C SER A 83 -3.19 -17.71 5.46
N ILE A 84 -2.08 -17.03 5.71
CA ILE A 84 -1.69 -16.54 7.05
C ILE A 84 -2.77 -15.59 7.60
N LEU A 85 -3.31 -14.72 6.75
CA LEU A 85 -4.40 -13.79 7.10
C LEU A 85 -5.79 -14.48 7.16
N LYS A 86 -5.87 -15.77 6.86
CA LYS A 86 -7.13 -16.55 6.78
C LYS A 86 -8.13 -16.00 5.75
N LYS A 87 -7.65 -15.26 4.75
CA LYS A 87 -8.46 -14.81 3.61
C LYS A 87 -8.77 -15.96 2.66
N ILE A 88 -7.87 -16.93 2.55
CA ILE A 88 -8.08 -18.20 1.86
C ILE A 88 -7.74 -19.36 2.82
N PRO A 89 -8.44 -20.50 2.70
CA PRO A 89 -8.16 -21.66 3.53
C PRO A 89 -6.77 -22.23 3.21
N ALA A 90 -6.02 -22.60 4.25
CA ALA A 90 -4.80 -23.40 4.08
C ALA A 90 -5.16 -24.85 3.80
N LEU A 91 -4.30 -25.57 3.07
CA LEU A 91 -4.45 -27.00 2.82
C LEU A 91 -4.05 -27.84 4.04
N GLY A 92 -3.30 -27.28 4.97
CA GLY A 92 -2.89 -27.92 6.21
C GLY A 92 -2.02 -27.00 7.06
N GLY A 93 -1.77 -27.38 8.30
CA GLY A 93 -1.02 -26.58 9.25
C GLY A 93 -1.83 -25.41 9.84
N THR A 94 -1.15 -24.52 10.54
CA THR A 94 -1.80 -23.38 11.23
C THR A 94 -0.98 -22.12 11.13
N ALA A 95 -1.66 -20.98 11.15
CA ALA A 95 -1.08 -19.66 11.36
C ALA A 95 -1.88 -18.94 12.47
N THR A 96 -1.19 -18.48 13.49
CA THR A 96 -1.81 -17.85 14.66
C THR A 96 -1.09 -16.57 15.02
N PHE A 97 -1.81 -15.44 14.89
CA PHE A 97 -1.35 -14.16 15.40
C PHE A 97 -1.57 -14.06 16.90
N SER A 98 -0.76 -13.23 17.55
CA SER A 98 -1.04 -12.81 18.91
C SER A 98 -2.45 -12.22 19.02
N PRO A 99 -3.20 -12.46 20.12
CA PRO A 99 -4.50 -11.82 20.34
C PRO A 99 -4.45 -10.30 20.34
N SER A 100 -3.31 -9.73 20.65
CA SER A 100 -3.06 -8.28 20.63
C SER A 100 -2.59 -7.75 19.28
N ALA A 101 -2.51 -8.58 18.24
CA ALA A 101 -2.10 -8.13 16.92
C ALA A 101 -3.13 -7.15 16.32
N ARG A 102 -2.63 -6.01 15.87
CA ARG A 102 -3.36 -5.02 15.07
C ARG A 102 -2.71 -5.01 13.70
N ILE A 103 -3.37 -5.65 12.74
CA ILE A 103 -2.79 -5.96 11.43
C ILE A 103 -3.29 -4.97 10.40
N ASN A 104 -2.37 -4.30 9.70
CA ASN A 104 -2.65 -3.61 8.45
C ASN A 104 -2.08 -4.43 7.30
N TYR A 105 -2.88 -4.60 6.26
CA TYR A 105 -2.51 -5.38 5.08
C TYR A 105 -2.66 -4.56 3.80
N PHE A 106 -1.56 -4.46 3.06
CA PHE A 106 -1.54 -3.94 1.71
C PHE A 106 -1.62 -5.13 0.74
N ASP A 107 -2.76 -5.26 0.06
CA ASP A 107 -2.96 -6.25 -1.00
C ASP A 107 -2.41 -5.70 -2.33
N GLN A 108 -1.74 -6.55 -3.10
CA GLN A 108 -1.27 -6.23 -4.44
C GLN A 108 -2.41 -5.81 -5.37
N ASP A 109 -3.59 -6.39 -5.21
CA ASP A 109 -4.75 -6.10 -6.03
C ASP A 109 -5.30 -4.70 -5.71
N LEU A 110 -5.43 -3.84 -6.74
CA LEU A 110 -5.99 -2.49 -6.63
C LEU A 110 -7.51 -2.53 -6.85
N GLU A 111 -8.20 -3.34 -6.05
CA GLU A 111 -9.65 -3.39 -6.05
C GLU A 111 -10.24 -2.34 -5.09
N TRP A 112 -11.28 -1.67 -5.56
CA TRP A 112 -12.02 -0.64 -4.81
C TRP A 112 -13.50 -1.01 -4.79
N ASP A 113 -14.14 -0.84 -3.64
CA ASP A 113 -15.59 -1.13 -3.48
C ASP A 113 -16.43 -0.31 -4.46
N ASP A 114 -16.08 0.95 -4.65
CA ASP A 114 -16.67 1.83 -5.65
C ASP A 114 -15.56 2.65 -6.35
N PRO A 115 -15.12 2.24 -7.54
CA PRO A 115 -14.06 2.92 -8.27
C PRO A 115 -14.49 4.26 -8.90
N THR A 116 -15.77 4.63 -8.82
CA THR A 116 -16.28 5.94 -9.29
C THR A 116 -16.13 7.04 -8.25
N LEU A 117 -15.84 6.68 -7.00
CA LEU A 117 -15.53 7.64 -5.96
C LEU A 117 -14.14 8.24 -6.14
N THR A 118 -13.98 9.47 -5.68
CA THR A 118 -12.67 10.12 -5.62
C THR A 118 -11.87 9.61 -4.40
N PRO A 119 -10.53 9.73 -4.38
CA PRO A 119 -9.73 9.41 -3.19
C PRO A 119 -10.24 10.09 -1.92
N LEU A 120 -10.65 11.36 -2.02
CA LEU A 120 -11.24 12.08 -0.90
C LEU A 120 -12.51 11.40 -0.38
N GLN A 121 -13.45 11.06 -1.29
CA GLN A 121 -14.71 10.43 -0.93
C GLN A 121 -14.51 9.02 -0.37
N THR A 122 -13.63 8.23 -0.98
CA THR A 122 -13.28 6.87 -0.51
C THR A 122 -12.79 6.92 0.94
N ILE A 123 -11.83 7.79 1.24
CA ILE A 123 -11.31 7.93 2.61
C ILE A 123 -12.37 8.50 3.54
N GLN A 124 -13.19 9.46 3.09
CA GLN A 124 -14.26 10.04 3.92
C GLN A 124 -15.31 8.99 4.29
N ASN A 125 -15.64 8.07 3.40
CA ASN A 125 -16.56 6.96 3.67
C ASN A 125 -15.98 5.98 4.69
N MET A 126 -14.68 5.68 4.61
CA MET A 126 -13.98 4.80 5.57
C MET A 126 -13.81 5.46 6.94
N PHE A 127 -13.61 6.78 6.97
CA PHE A 127 -13.34 7.58 8.17
C PHE A 127 -14.27 8.79 8.24
N PRO A 128 -15.57 8.61 8.54
CA PRO A 128 -16.59 9.67 8.44
C PRO A 128 -16.33 10.88 9.34
N THR A 129 -15.61 10.69 10.44
CA THR A 129 -15.28 11.77 11.40
C THR A 129 -14.04 12.57 11.02
N MET A 130 -13.27 12.10 10.02
CA MET A 130 -12.05 12.77 9.59
C MET A 130 -12.37 13.99 8.74
N GLN A 131 -11.77 15.14 9.08
CA GLN A 131 -11.99 16.35 8.30
C GLN A 131 -11.40 16.25 6.89
N PRO A 132 -12.10 16.73 5.86
CA PRO A 132 -11.61 16.71 4.47
C PRO A 132 -10.23 17.34 4.27
N ARG A 133 -9.92 18.39 5.06
CA ARG A 133 -8.60 19.02 5.05
C ARG A 133 -7.49 18.04 5.47
N THR A 134 -7.74 17.25 6.50
CA THR A 134 -6.79 16.23 6.98
C THR A 134 -6.56 15.17 5.92
N ILE A 135 -7.62 14.70 5.28
CA ILE A 135 -7.54 13.72 4.18
C ILE A 135 -6.68 14.25 3.04
N ARG A 136 -6.95 15.50 2.59
CA ARG A 136 -6.14 16.14 1.53
C ARG A 136 -4.67 16.25 1.90
N THR A 137 -4.37 16.60 3.16
CA THR A 137 -2.99 16.67 3.64
C THR A 137 -2.30 15.30 3.60
N LYS A 138 -3.00 14.23 3.97
CA LYS A 138 -2.47 12.86 3.91
C LYS A 138 -2.21 12.43 2.47
N LEU A 139 -3.17 12.67 1.57
CA LEU A 139 -3.02 12.37 0.15
C LEU A 139 -1.86 13.15 -0.48
N ALA A 140 -1.73 14.44 -0.17
CA ALA A 140 -0.62 15.26 -0.67
C ALA A 140 0.74 14.72 -0.18
N ARG A 141 0.84 14.29 1.08
CA ARG A 141 2.06 13.66 1.62
C ARG A 141 2.40 12.35 0.92
N ALA A 142 1.40 11.58 0.49
CA ALA A 142 1.59 10.37 -0.30
C ALA A 142 1.95 10.67 -1.78
N GLY A 143 2.02 11.93 -2.18
CA GLY A 143 2.34 12.33 -3.55
C GLY A 143 1.14 12.41 -4.49
N ILE A 144 -0.07 12.51 -3.96
CA ILE A 144 -1.30 12.75 -4.75
C ILE A 144 -1.57 14.25 -4.80
N ASN A 145 -1.52 14.83 -5.99
CA ASN A 145 -1.79 16.24 -6.20
C ASN A 145 -3.29 16.59 -6.01
N ALA A 146 -3.59 17.89 -5.89
CA ALA A 146 -4.95 18.36 -5.65
C ALA A 146 -5.94 17.96 -6.74
N ALA A 147 -5.51 17.92 -8.01
CA ALA A 147 -6.35 17.54 -9.13
C ALA A 147 -6.73 16.04 -9.05
N ASN A 148 -5.77 15.19 -8.75
CA ASN A 148 -5.98 13.74 -8.63
C ASN A 148 -6.78 13.36 -7.38
N THR A 149 -6.71 14.15 -6.32
CA THR A 149 -7.56 13.98 -5.13
C THR A 149 -9.07 14.07 -5.45
N MET A 150 -9.42 14.75 -6.54
CA MET A 150 -10.80 15.00 -6.98
C MET A 150 -11.21 14.22 -8.25
N LYS A 151 -10.32 13.40 -8.80
CA LYS A 151 -10.65 12.46 -9.90
C LYS A 151 -11.22 11.17 -9.35
N GLU A 152 -12.06 10.51 -10.12
CA GLU A 152 -12.52 9.16 -9.81
C GLU A 152 -11.33 8.17 -9.73
N MET A 153 -11.42 7.18 -8.85
CA MET A 153 -10.34 6.23 -8.62
C MET A 153 -9.97 5.46 -9.89
N ASN A 154 -10.95 5.09 -10.72
CA ASN A 154 -10.75 4.39 -11.99
C ASN A 154 -10.00 5.23 -13.06
N LEU A 155 -9.92 6.55 -12.89
CA LEU A 155 -9.21 7.47 -13.77
C LEU A 155 -7.77 7.76 -13.32
N LEU A 156 -7.38 7.24 -12.16
CA LEU A 156 -6.02 7.33 -11.64
C LEU A 156 -5.14 6.23 -12.24
N SER A 157 -3.86 6.53 -12.44
CA SER A 157 -2.87 5.52 -12.80
C SER A 157 -2.69 4.48 -11.67
N GLY A 158 -2.17 3.30 -12.01
CA GLY A 158 -1.89 2.27 -11.00
C GLY A 158 -0.98 2.76 -9.86
N GLY A 159 0.03 3.57 -10.19
CA GLY A 159 0.91 4.20 -9.19
C GLY A 159 0.18 5.18 -8.27
N GLU A 160 -0.72 5.99 -8.83
CA GLU A 160 -1.55 6.91 -8.04
C GLU A 160 -2.52 6.15 -7.13
N GLN A 161 -3.17 5.11 -7.64
CA GLN A 161 -4.03 4.24 -6.81
C GLN A 161 -3.25 3.57 -5.68
N THR A 162 -2.02 3.11 -5.96
CA THR A 162 -1.11 2.56 -4.95
C THR A 162 -0.79 3.60 -3.88
N LYS A 163 -0.48 4.84 -4.26
CA LYS A 163 -0.24 5.95 -3.32
C LYS A 163 -1.46 6.24 -2.45
N VAL A 164 -2.67 6.22 -3.02
CA VAL A 164 -3.92 6.36 -2.24
C VAL A 164 -4.07 5.23 -1.23
N LYS A 165 -3.83 3.99 -1.65
CA LYS A 165 -3.91 2.81 -0.76
C LYS A 165 -2.90 2.88 0.39
N LEU A 166 -1.68 3.33 0.11
CA LEU A 166 -0.66 3.58 1.14
C LEU A 166 -1.09 4.70 2.11
N ALA A 167 -1.68 5.79 1.60
CA ALA A 167 -2.22 6.86 2.44
C ALA A 167 -3.34 6.37 3.38
N ILE A 168 -4.19 5.45 2.91
CA ILE A 168 -5.24 4.81 3.75
C ILE A 168 -4.62 4.00 4.88
N LEU A 169 -3.55 3.23 4.61
CA LEU A 169 -2.87 2.45 5.66
C LEU A 169 -2.25 3.33 6.76
N GLU A 170 -1.87 4.56 6.44
CA GLU A 170 -1.37 5.52 7.45
C GLU A 170 -2.46 6.03 8.40
N LEU A 171 -3.74 5.76 8.14
CA LEU A 171 -4.85 6.27 8.93
C LEU A 171 -5.22 5.37 10.11
N THR A 172 -4.75 4.13 10.10
CA THR A 172 -5.07 3.13 11.13
C THR A 172 -3.79 2.69 11.82
N PRO A 173 -3.65 2.94 13.14
CA PRO A 173 -2.52 2.42 13.91
C PRO A 173 -2.48 0.88 13.89
N CYS A 174 -1.26 0.34 13.79
CA CYS A 174 -1.04 -1.10 13.79
C CYS A 174 0.26 -1.46 14.50
N ASN A 175 0.42 -2.72 14.87
CA ASN A 175 1.69 -3.27 15.34
C ASN A 175 2.24 -4.37 14.44
N PHE A 176 1.45 -4.74 13.42
CA PHE A 176 1.82 -5.74 12.43
C PHE A 176 1.44 -5.24 11.03
N LEU A 177 2.45 -4.98 10.21
CA LEU A 177 2.27 -4.50 8.85
C LEU A 177 2.61 -5.62 7.87
N ILE A 178 1.71 -5.90 6.95
CA ILE A 178 1.90 -6.89 5.89
C ILE A 178 1.75 -6.19 4.55
N MET A 179 2.76 -6.31 3.70
CA MET A 179 2.80 -5.66 2.40
C MET A 179 3.10 -6.66 1.29
N ASP A 180 2.16 -6.81 0.37
CA ASP A 180 2.30 -7.69 -0.78
C ASP A 180 2.62 -6.87 -2.03
N GLU A 181 3.90 -6.89 -2.43
CA GLU A 181 4.46 -6.18 -3.58
C GLU A 181 4.09 -4.67 -3.66
N PRO A 182 4.28 -3.90 -2.58
CA PRO A 182 3.78 -2.52 -2.50
C PRO A 182 4.51 -1.53 -3.41
N THR A 183 5.65 -1.93 -3.97
CA THR A 183 6.48 -1.10 -4.86
C THR A 183 6.03 -1.16 -6.33
N ASN A 184 5.13 -2.09 -6.67
CA ASN A 184 4.62 -2.18 -8.02
C ASN A 184 3.96 -0.87 -8.46
N HIS A 185 4.28 -0.43 -9.68
CA HIS A 185 3.76 0.80 -10.30
C HIS A 185 4.22 2.12 -9.63
N LEU A 186 5.10 2.08 -8.61
CA LEU A 186 5.65 3.28 -7.98
C LEU A 186 6.89 3.79 -8.74
N ASP A 187 7.04 5.11 -8.79
CA ASP A 187 8.27 5.76 -9.20
C ASP A 187 9.38 5.56 -8.13
N ASP A 188 10.64 5.72 -8.54
CA ASP A 188 11.79 5.43 -7.69
C ASP A 188 11.83 6.31 -6.43
N GLU A 189 11.40 7.56 -6.52
CA GLU A 189 11.35 8.46 -5.38
C GLU A 189 10.29 8.01 -4.34
N THR A 190 9.13 7.59 -4.81
CA THR A 190 8.07 7.02 -3.95
C THR A 190 8.52 5.70 -3.31
N LYS A 191 9.22 4.83 -4.05
CA LYS A 191 9.81 3.60 -3.52
C LYS A 191 10.78 3.88 -2.37
N GLU A 192 11.67 4.84 -2.52
CA GLU A 192 12.61 5.23 -1.47
C GLU A 192 11.89 5.80 -0.22
N GLY A 193 10.85 6.62 -0.42
CA GLY A 193 10.02 7.11 0.68
C GLY A 193 9.32 5.98 1.44
N LEU A 194 8.77 5.01 0.72
CA LEU A 194 8.13 3.83 1.30
C LEU A 194 9.15 2.96 2.04
N LYS A 195 10.29 2.67 1.44
CA LYS A 195 11.36 1.87 2.04
C LYS A 195 11.81 2.45 3.38
N LYS A 196 12.04 3.76 3.41
CA LYS A 196 12.38 4.45 4.66
C LYS A 196 11.29 4.29 5.72
N ALA A 197 10.01 4.49 5.37
CA ALA A 197 8.91 4.33 6.30
C ALA A 197 8.80 2.90 6.85
N LEU A 198 9.07 1.88 6.03
CA LEU A 198 9.09 0.47 6.45
C LEU A 198 10.30 0.15 7.35
N GLN A 199 11.45 0.77 7.09
CA GLN A 199 12.63 0.64 7.96
C GLN A 199 12.40 1.28 9.33
N ASP A 200 11.76 2.45 9.36
CA ASP A 200 11.48 3.21 10.58
C ASP A 200 10.29 2.64 11.39
N PHE A 201 9.46 1.78 10.78
CA PHE A 201 8.32 1.18 11.46
C PHE A 201 8.78 0.25 12.59
N PRO A 202 8.40 0.50 13.87
CA PRO A 202 8.93 -0.26 15.01
C PRO A 202 8.24 -1.61 15.25
N GLY A 203 7.09 -1.85 14.58
CA GLY A 203 6.32 -3.09 14.71
C GLY A 203 6.84 -4.22 13.83
N ASN A 204 6.07 -5.29 13.78
CA ASN A 204 6.35 -6.41 12.88
C ASN A 204 6.04 -6.04 11.43
N LEU A 205 6.89 -6.50 10.53
CA LEU A 205 6.71 -6.32 9.09
C LEU A 205 6.87 -7.67 8.37
N ILE A 206 5.90 -8.02 7.55
CA ILE A 206 6.10 -8.99 6.48
C ILE A 206 6.02 -8.24 5.15
N LEU A 207 7.10 -8.31 4.40
CA LEU A 207 7.20 -7.72 3.06
C LEU A 207 7.37 -8.82 2.03
N VAL A 208 6.50 -8.83 1.03
CA VAL A 208 6.67 -9.65 -0.17
C VAL A 208 7.23 -8.76 -1.27
N SER A 209 8.33 -9.18 -1.87
CA SER A 209 8.96 -8.48 -2.99
C SER A 209 9.55 -9.48 -3.98
N HIS A 210 9.59 -9.11 -5.25
CA HIS A 210 10.35 -9.80 -6.28
C HIS A 210 11.70 -9.10 -6.56
N GLU A 211 11.89 -7.89 -6.05
CA GLU A 211 13.17 -7.16 -6.10
C GLU A 211 14.12 -7.72 -5.02
N GLN A 212 15.39 -7.90 -5.39
CA GLN A 212 16.47 -8.30 -4.47
C GLN A 212 17.16 -7.08 -3.88
#